data_955698309ca8ec632ef17e828f8bb1b9
#
_entry.id   955698309ca8ec632ef17e828f8bb1b9
#
_cell.length_a   1.000
_cell.length_b   1.000
_cell.length_c   1.000
_cell.angle_alpha   90.00
_cell.angle_beta   90.00
_cell.angle_gamma   90.00
#
_symmetry.space_group_name_H-M   'P 1'
#
loop_
_entity.id
_entity.type
_entity.pdbx_description
1 polymer ?
#
loop_
_entity_poly.entity_id
_entity_poly.type
_entity_poly.pdbx_seq_one_letter_code
_entity_poly.pdbx_strand_id
1 'polypeptide(L)'
;MTDPAAPGHTAIDPTTGLAIVTGGTRGIGRVLAHGLAAAGHPVLLTGRSERAAQEAAGEIARRVSHDDAARATARVEGTALDVTDPESVAALAATAQALGARWGTPLRTLVNNAGLVEATEGPLWEADADDLAGVIDTNLTGVVRVLHALVPALLRTAEQTGEPVRIIDLNSGSGAHGTPAHAVYAASKAGLFRIAESLVVHGHDRGLRVFEMAPGVVESDMTRSMPMHDHRTGDDWTDPQAVADLAVGLASGQLDGWTGRYVRAGVDTPQSLADAQSALAAGEAGADVRTLTLRMH
;
A
#
# COMPACT_ATOMS: atom_id res chain seq x y z
N MET A 1 5.54 14.80 50.76
CA MET A 1 6.22 15.16 49.48
C MET A 1 5.96 14.01 48.56
N THR A 2 4.93 14.14 47.73
CA THR A 2 4.53 13.16 46.73
C THR A 2 5.17 13.59 45.41
N ASP A 3 5.96 12.67 44.89
CA ASP A 3 6.66 12.76 43.59
C ASP A 3 5.64 12.99 42.46
N PRO A 4 5.81 13.96 41.57
CA PRO A 4 4.89 14.10 40.42
C PRO A 4 5.12 12.98 39.44
N ALA A 5 4.06 12.21 39.17
CA ALA A 5 4.00 11.16 38.19
C ALA A 5 4.56 11.62 36.83
N ALA A 6 5.48 10.85 36.29
CA ALA A 6 5.99 10.99 34.93
C ALA A 6 4.80 11.01 33.92
N PRO A 7 4.90 11.79 32.82
CA PRO A 7 3.84 11.84 31.83
C PRO A 7 3.63 10.45 31.24
N GLY A 8 2.40 9.94 31.40
CA GLY A 8 2.03 8.61 30.93
C GLY A 8 2.35 8.44 29.45
N HIS A 9 3.21 7.50 29.15
CA HIS A 9 3.25 6.89 27.81
C HIS A 9 1.86 6.27 27.58
N THR A 10 1.05 6.90 26.76
CA THR A 10 -0.10 6.24 26.16
C THR A 10 0.47 5.01 25.45
N ALA A 11 0.07 3.83 25.94
CA ALA A 11 0.48 2.57 25.32
C ALA A 11 0.14 2.65 23.83
N ILE A 12 1.16 2.53 22.98
CA ILE A 12 0.98 2.47 21.53
C ILE A 12 0.09 1.26 21.29
N ASP A 13 -1.03 1.45 20.59
CA ASP A 13 -1.91 0.36 20.18
C ASP A 13 -1.04 -0.74 19.53
N PRO A 14 -1.04 -1.98 20.03
CA PRO A 14 -0.18 -3.04 19.51
C PRO A 14 -0.40 -3.33 18.01
N THR A 15 -1.51 -2.86 17.44
CA THR A 15 -1.79 -2.98 16.01
C THR A 15 -1.08 -1.90 15.18
N THR A 16 -0.67 -0.77 15.78
CA THR A 16 0.09 0.26 15.08
C THR A 16 1.58 -0.08 15.08
N GLY A 17 2.21 0.02 13.92
CA GLY A 17 3.64 -0.17 13.72
C GLY A 17 4.14 0.71 12.60
N LEU A 18 5.46 0.73 12.37
CA LEU A 18 6.02 1.43 11.22
C LEU A 18 5.35 0.96 9.93
N ALA A 19 4.80 1.91 9.17
CA ALA A 19 4.27 1.69 7.84
C ALA A 19 5.21 2.30 6.80
N ILE A 20 5.51 1.56 5.74
CA ILE A 20 6.24 2.05 4.57
C ILE A 20 5.26 2.26 3.43
N VAL A 21 5.33 3.42 2.75
CA VAL A 21 4.54 3.71 1.55
C VAL A 21 5.48 4.06 0.40
N THR A 22 5.59 3.18 -0.60
CA THR A 22 6.40 3.46 -1.77
C THR A 22 5.68 4.44 -2.71
N GLY A 23 6.43 5.42 -3.28
CA GLY A 23 5.82 6.46 -4.12
C GLY A 23 4.87 7.40 -3.36
N GLY A 24 5.17 7.72 -2.10
CA GLY A 24 4.31 8.49 -1.18
C GLY A 24 4.35 10.01 -1.34
N THR A 25 5.09 10.56 -2.30
CA THR A 25 5.29 12.02 -2.43
C THR A 25 4.12 12.77 -3.04
N ARG A 26 3.28 12.10 -3.83
CA ARG A 26 2.13 12.69 -4.54
C ARG A 26 1.00 11.67 -4.76
N GLY A 27 -0.12 12.15 -5.29
CA GLY A 27 -1.24 11.31 -5.71
C GLY A 27 -1.74 10.37 -4.61
N ILE A 28 -2.07 9.14 -4.98
CA ILE A 28 -2.62 8.11 -4.09
C ILE A 28 -1.65 7.77 -2.97
N GLY A 29 -0.35 7.64 -3.26
CA GLY A 29 0.65 7.33 -2.23
C GLY A 29 0.69 8.36 -1.11
N ARG A 30 0.51 9.66 -1.43
CA ARG A 30 0.44 10.73 -0.43
C ARG A 30 -0.84 10.64 0.42
N VAL A 31 -1.96 10.29 -0.20
CA VAL A 31 -3.24 10.05 0.50
C VAL A 31 -3.09 8.90 1.48
N LEU A 32 -2.49 7.79 1.06
CA LEU A 32 -2.24 6.61 1.89
C LEU A 32 -1.30 6.92 3.06
N ALA A 33 -0.19 7.61 2.80
CA ALA A 33 0.76 8.02 3.83
C ALA A 33 0.11 8.94 4.87
N HIS A 34 -0.72 9.89 4.42
CA HIS A 34 -1.48 10.78 5.30
C HIS A 34 -2.49 10.01 6.14
N GLY A 35 -3.31 9.13 5.53
CA GLY A 35 -4.32 8.34 6.22
C GLY A 35 -3.71 7.44 7.31
N LEU A 36 -2.62 6.73 7.00
CA LEU A 36 -1.90 5.91 7.96
C LEU A 36 -1.30 6.74 9.11
N ALA A 37 -0.70 7.89 8.81
CA ALA A 37 -0.18 8.79 9.84
C ALA A 37 -1.31 9.35 10.73
N ALA A 38 -2.44 9.73 10.12
CA ALA A 38 -3.64 10.18 10.83
C ALA A 38 -4.26 9.05 11.67
N ALA A 39 -4.12 7.79 11.29
CA ALA A 39 -4.51 6.63 12.08
C ALA A 39 -3.51 6.29 13.22
N GLY A 40 -2.37 6.99 13.32
CA GLY A 40 -1.38 6.83 14.40
C GLY A 40 -0.19 5.95 14.04
N HIS A 41 -0.08 5.45 12.80
CA HIS A 41 1.10 4.74 12.36
C HIS A 41 2.28 5.70 12.22
N PRO A 42 3.48 5.38 12.71
CA PRO A 42 4.71 5.97 12.20
C PRO A 42 4.86 5.62 10.72
N VAL A 43 5.17 6.60 9.87
CA VAL A 43 5.21 6.41 8.41
C VAL A 43 6.57 6.77 7.84
N LEU A 44 7.13 5.88 7.04
CA LEU A 44 8.22 6.14 6.12
C LEU A 44 7.64 6.17 4.70
N LEU A 45 7.53 7.35 4.12
CA LEU A 45 7.15 7.49 2.72
C LEU A 45 8.37 7.62 1.82
N THR A 46 8.26 7.18 0.57
CA THR A 46 9.38 7.25 -0.36
C THR A 46 9.02 7.95 -1.67
N GLY A 47 10.05 8.40 -2.36
CA GLY A 47 9.98 8.95 -3.71
C GLY A 47 11.36 8.98 -4.34
N ARG A 48 11.47 9.16 -5.65
CA ARG A 48 12.77 9.17 -6.34
C ARG A 48 13.70 10.32 -5.92
N SER A 49 13.14 11.40 -5.39
CA SER A 49 13.91 12.54 -4.85
C SER A 49 13.82 12.56 -3.33
N GLU A 50 15.00 12.49 -2.68
CA GLU A 50 15.11 12.61 -1.21
C GLU A 50 14.46 13.90 -0.71
N ARG A 51 14.76 15.04 -1.35
CA ARG A 51 14.20 16.34 -0.98
C ARG A 51 12.66 16.32 -1.07
N ALA A 52 12.10 15.81 -2.17
CA ALA A 52 10.65 15.76 -2.33
C ALA A 52 9.98 14.81 -1.32
N ALA A 53 10.63 13.72 -0.96
CA ALA A 53 10.14 12.79 0.06
C ALA A 53 10.12 13.44 1.45
N GLN A 54 11.19 14.14 1.82
CA GLN A 54 11.29 14.88 3.09
C GLN A 54 10.29 16.04 3.18
N GLU A 55 10.11 16.80 2.10
CA GLU A 55 9.11 17.89 2.03
C GLU A 55 7.69 17.32 2.23
N ALA A 56 7.33 16.25 1.51
CA ALA A 56 6.02 15.61 1.64
C ALA A 56 5.80 15.05 3.06
N ALA A 57 6.79 14.42 3.64
CA ALA A 57 6.73 13.91 5.02
C ALA A 57 6.50 15.03 6.04
N GLY A 58 7.25 16.14 5.92
CA GLY A 58 7.08 17.31 6.78
C GLY A 58 5.71 17.97 6.65
N GLU A 59 5.12 18.00 5.45
CA GLU A 59 3.77 18.53 5.24
C GLU A 59 2.70 17.62 5.86
N ILE A 60 2.82 16.31 5.68
CA ILE A 60 1.90 15.34 6.32
C ILE A 60 1.98 15.43 7.83
N ALA A 61 3.20 15.45 8.41
CA ALA A 61 3.37 15.55 9.86
C ALA A 61 2.72 16.81 10.43
N ARG A 62 2.91 17.97 9.78
CA ARG A 62 2.28 19.24 10.21
C ARG A 62 0.76 19.17 10.14
N ARG A 63 0.20 18.61 9.05
CA ARG A 63 -1.24 18.51 8.87
C ARG A 63 -1.88 17.61 9.92
N VAL A 64 -1.35 16.40 10.13
CA VAL A 64 -1.84 15.47 11.15
C VAL A 64 -1.76 16.08 12.56
N SER A 65 -0.66 16.79 12.90
CA SER A 65 -0.51 17.44 14.21
C SER A 65 -1.43 18.65 14.40
N HIS A 66 -1.85 19.32 13.32
CA HIS A 66 -2.81 20.41 13.38
C HIS A 66 -4.24 19.90 13.56
N ASP A 67 -4.59 18.82 12.86
CA ASP A 67 -5.96 18.28 12.85
C ASP A 67 -6.28 17.46 14.12
N ASP A 68 -5.27 16.95 14.82
CA ASP A 68 -5.40 16.22 16.08
C ASP A 68 -4.28 16.59 17.06
N ALA A 69 -4.60 17.45 18.04
CA ALA A 69 -3.64 17.89 19.07
C ALA A 69 -3.14 16.73 19.96
N ALA A 70 -3.87 15.62 20.09
CA ALA A 70 -3.41 14.41 20.77
C ALA A 70 -2.26 13.71 20.00
N ARG A 71 -2.10 14.01 18.71
CA ARG A 71 -1.04 13.53 17.82
C ARG A 71 0.02 14.58 17.51
N ALA A 72 0.27 15.49 18.42
CA ALA A 72 1.24 16.60 18.29
C ALA A 72 2.66 16.18 17.84
N THR A 73 2.93 14.88 17.78
CA THR A 73 4.21 14.28 17.35
C THR A 73 4.02 13.19 16.30
N ALA A 74 3.25 13.47 15.25
CA ALA A 74 3.13 12.51 14.12
C ALA A 74 4.53 12.19 13.58
N ARG A 75 4.90 10.90 13.62
CA ARG A 75 6.21 10.41 13.17
C ARG A 75 6.13 10.06 11.68
N VAL A 76 6.50 11.01 10.84
CA VAL A 76 6.53 10.83 9.38
C VAL A 76 7.89 11.25 8.87
N GLU A 77 8.56 10.34 8.16
CA GLU A 77 9.83 10.62 7.48
C GLU A 77 9.75 10.24 6.00
N GLY A 78 10.61 10.89 5.22
CA GLY A 78 10.73 10.66 3.79
C GLY A 78 12.15 10.29 3.42
N THR A 79 12.31 9.34 2.49
CA THR A 79 13.61 8.95 1.94
C THR A 79 13.53 8.68 0.44
N ALA A 80 14.68 8.73 -0.23
CA ALA A 80 14.75 8.35 -1.65
C ALA A 80 14.50 6.85 -1.83
N LEU A 81 13.81 6.52 -2.91
CA LEU A 81 13.66 5.16 -3.41
C LEU A 81 13.42 5.17 -4.91
N ASP A 82 14.29 4.51 -5.63
CA ASP A 82 14.01 3.99 -6.96
C ASP A 82 13.81 2.46 -6.85
N VAL A 83 12.60 1.99 -7.08
CA VAL A 83 12.27 0.55 -6.99
C VAL A 83 12.94 -0.28 -8.08
N THR A 84 13.43 0.37 -9.14
CA THR A 84 14.16 -0.30 -10.24
C THR A 84 15.64 -0.51 -9.91
N ASP A 85 16.16 0.18 -8.90
CA ASP A 85 17.56 0.08 -8.46
C ASP A 85 17.69 -0.80 -7.20
N PRO A 86 18.36 -1.97 -7.30
CA PRO A 86 18.57 -2.86 -6.16
C PRO A 86 19.31 -2.23 -4.98
N GLU A 87 20.26 -1.31 -5.23
CA GLU A 87 21.01 -0.63 -4.18
C GLU A 87 20.10 0.34 -3.41
N SER A 88 19.24 1.06 -4.12
CA SER A 88 18.22 1.93 -3.53
C SER A 88 17.24 1.14 -2.66
N VAL A 89 16.83 -0.04 -3.11
CA VAL A 89 15.93 -0.94 -2.34
C VAL A 89 16.64 -1.47 -1.09
N ALA A 90 17.92 -1.83 -1.17
CA ALA A 90 18.70 -2.26 -0.01
C ALA A 90 18.84 -1.12 1.03
N ALA A 91 19.06 0.12 0.56
CA ALA A 91 19.13 1.31 1.41
C ALA A 91 17.80 1.57 2.12
N LEU A 92 16.64 1.36 1.46
CA LEU A 92 15.32 1.44 2.09
C LEU A 92 15.19 0.46 3.26
N ALA A 93 15.62 -0.80 3.09
CA ALA A 93 15.53 -1.81 4.16
C ALA A 93 16.38 -1.42 5.38
N ALA A 94 17.59 -0.87 5.16
CA ALA A 94 18.45 -0.35 6.23
C ALA A 94 17.81 0.86 6.93
N THR A 95 17.23 1.79 6.17
CA THR A 95 16.53 2.97 6.70
C THR A 95 15.33 2.54 7.56
N ALA A 96 14.51 1.61 7.09
CA ALA A 96 13.36 1.10 7.83
C ALA A 96 13.78 0.45 9.17
N GLN A 97 14.86 -0.32 9.16
CA GLN A 97 15.41 -0.92 10.37
C GLN A 97 15.89 0.14 11.38
N ALA A 98 16.63 1.15 10.89
CA ALA A 98 17.14 2.25 11.73
C ALA A 98 16.00 3.07 12.34
N LEU A 99 14.96 3.37 11.55
CA LEU A 99 13.76 4.08 12.03
C LEU A 99 12.98 3.27 13.06
N GLY A 100 12.80 1.97 12.80
CA GLY A 100 12.15 1.06 13.74
C GLY A 100 12.85 1.04 15.10
N ALA A 101 14.17 0.97 15.09
CA ALA A 101 15.00 1.03 16.31
C ALA A 101 14.90 2.40 17.01
N ARG A 102 15.01 3.50 16.25
CA ARG A 102 14.94 4.86 16.78
C ARG A 102 13.58 5.20 17.40
N TRP A 103 12.51 4.72 16.81
CA TRP A 103 11.15 4.99 17.27
C TRP A 103 10.59 3.94 18.22
N GLY A 104 11.33 2.86 18.47
CA GLY A 104 10.86 1.72 19.26
C GLY A 104 9.62 1.05 18.64
N THR A 105 9.51 1.09 17.31
CA THR A 105 8.31 0.66 16.60
C THR A 105 8.70 -0.21 15.40
N PRO A 106 8.45 -1.51 15.41
CA PRO A 106 8.87 -2.39 14.34
C PRO A 106 8.07 -2.17 13.05
N LEU A 107 8.64 -2.57 11.92
CA LEU A 107 7.96 -2.57 10.62
C LEU A 107 6.79 -3.55 10.64
N ARG A 108 5.56 -3.06 10.44
CA ARG A 108 4.33 -3.88 10.42
C ARG A 108 3.56 -3.81 9.13
N THR A 109 3.64 -2.71 8.41
CA THR A 109 2.86 -2.50 7.18
C THR A 109 3.75 -2.05 6.04
N LEU A 110 3.60 -2.69 4.89
CA LEU A 110 4.20 -2.27 3.63
C LEU A 110 3.08 -1.97 2.63
N VAL A 111 3.09 -0.77 2.07
CA VAL A 111 2.20 -0.37 0.97
C VAL A 111 3.03 -0.19 -0.30
N ASN A 112 2.92 -1.13 -1.23
CA ASN A 112 3.53 -1.04 -2.56
C ASN A 112 2.63 -0.22 -3.48
N ASN A 113 2.90 1.09 -3.55
CA ASN A 113 2.11 2.03 -4.35
C ASN A 113 2.89 2.60 -5.55
N ALA A 114 4.22 2.63 -5.51
CA ALA A 114 5.01 3.12 -6.64
C ALA A 114 4.61 2.41 -7.94
N GLY A 115 4.33 3.18 -8.98
CA GLY A 115 3.89 2.62 -10.26
C GLY A 115 3.83 3.64 -11.38
N LEU A 116 3.85 3.13 -12.59
CA LEU A 116 3.76 3.84 -13.86
C LEU A 116 2.62 3.25 -14.70
N VAL A 117 2.20 3.99 -15.70
CA VAL A 117 1.37 3.56 -16.81
C VAL A 117 2.09 3.91 -18.11
N GLU A 118 1.79 3.25 -19.20
CA GLU A 118 2.35 3.58 -20.51
C GLU A 118 2.09 5.04 -20.85
N ALA A 119 3.05 5.71 -21.47
CA ALA A 119 2.97 7.13 -21.83
C ALA A 119 1.88 7.41 -22.85
N THR A 120 1.50 6.42 -23.66
CA THR A 120 0.48 6.53 -24.70
C THR A 120 -0.56 5.42 -24.58
N GLU A 121 -1.84 5.78 -24.79
CA GLU A 121 -2.92 4.80 -24.98
C GLU A 121 -2.90 4.25 -26.41
N GLY A 122 -3.13 2.97 -26.57
CA GLY A 122 -3.25 2.38 -27.91
C GLY A 122 -2.80 0.91 -28.00
N PRO A 123 -2.65 0.44 -29.24
CA PRO A 123 -2.20 -0.92 -29.50
C PRO A 123 -0.76 -1.13 -29.02
N LEU A 124 -0.49 -2.27 -28.39
CA LEU A 124 0.83 -2.62 -27.87
C LEU A 124 1.98 -2.43 -28.86
N TRP A 125 1.73 -2.76 -30.14
CA TRP A 125 2.74 -2.74 -31.20
C TRP A 125 3.05 -1.32 -31.75
N GLU A 126 2.35 -0.29 -31.28
CA GLU A 126 2.59 1.11 -31.59
C GLU A 126 3.29 1.86 -30.44
N ALA A 127 3.36 1.25 -29.28
CA ALA A 127 3.99 1.84 -28.10
C ALA A 127 5.52 1.76 -28.17
N ASP A 128 6.20 2.66 -27.46
CA ASP A 128 7.65 2.62 -27.30
C ASP A 128 8.09 1.45 -26.43
N ALA A 129 9.03 0.64 -26.92
CA ALA A 129 9.45 -0.58 -26.24
C ALA A 129 10.15 -0.32 -24.89
N ASP A 130 10.91 0.79 -24.77
CA ASP A 130 11.59 1.14 -23.54
C ASP A 130 10.59 1.66 -22.48
N ASP A 131 9.54 2.37 -22.90
CA ASP A 131 8.43 2.76 -22.02
C ASP A 131 7.71 1.51 -21.47
N LEU A 132 7.37 0.56 -22.33
CA LEU A 132 6.76 -0.71 -21.94
C LEU A 132 7.62 -1.49 -20.94
N ALA A 133 8.92 -1.59 -21.20
CA ALA A 133 9.88 -2.24 -20.29
C ALA A 133 9.95 -1.53 -18.93
N GLY A 134 9.95 -0.19 -18.94
CA GLY A 134 9.94 0.64 -17.74
C GLY A 134 8.70 0.42 -16.85
N VAL A 135 7.53 0.22 -17.47
CA VAL A 135 6.29 -0.11 -16.74
C VAL A 135 6.42 -1.45 -16.02
N ILE A 136 6.91 -2.51 -16.69
CA ILE A 136 7.14 -3.81 -16.04
C ILE A 136 8.20 -3.72 -14.95
N ASP A 137 9.32 -3.03 -15.21
CA ASP A 137 10.40 -2.96 -14.23
C ASP A 137 9.96 -2.20 -12.97
N THR A 138 9.15 -1.16 -13.11
CA THR A 138 8.62 -0.42 -11.96
C THR A 138 7.51 -1.18 -11.24
N ASN A 139 6.46 -1.60 -11.97
CA ASN A 139 5.21 -2.07 -11.36
C ASN A 139 5.25 -3.51 -10.88
N LEU A 140 6.12 -4.35 -11.47
CA LEU A 140 6.23 -5.76 -11.13
C LEU A 140 7.59 -6.09 -10.55
N THR A 141 8.68 -5.92 -11.31
CA THR A 141 10.02 -6.26 -10.86
C THR A 141 10.44 -5.42 -9.65
N GLY A 142 10.11 -4.13 -9.65
CA GLY A 142 10.36 -3.22 -8.52
C GLY A 142 9.63 -3.64 -7.25
N VAL A 143 8.36 -4.03 -7.38
CA VAL A 143 7.59 -4.57 -6.25
C VAL A 143 8.23 -5.86 -5.72
N VAL A 144 8.64 -6.78 -6.61
CA VAL A 144 9.35 -8.01 -6.22
C VAL A 144 10.64 -7.71 -5.47
N ARG A 145 11.44 -6.72 -5.90
CA ARG A 145 12.66 -6.30 -5.20
C ARG A 145 12.35 -5.78 -3.79
N VAL A 146 11.34 -4.92 -3.65
CA VAL A 146 10.91 -4.37 -2.36
C VAL A 146 10.40 -5.48 -1.43
N LEU A 147 9.57 -6.40 -1.94
CA LEU A 147 9.10 -7.57 -1.19
C LEU A 147 10.26 -8.46 -0.74
N HIS A 148 11.19 -8.78 -1.64
CA HIS A 148 12.37 -9.58 -1.32
C HIS A 148 13.20 -8.96 -0.17
N ALA A 149 13.36 -7.63 -0.18
CA ALA A 149 14.14 -6.93 0.84
C ALA A 149 13.42 -6.79 2.20
N LEU A 150 12.09 -6.58 2.21
CA LEU A 150 11.35 -6.22 3.41
C LEU A 150 10.54 -7.36 4.03
N VAL A 151 10.09 -8.36 3.28
CA VAL A 151 9.32 -9.50 3.82
C VAL A 151 10.05 -10.24 4.94
N PRO A 152 11.39 -10.50 4.86
CA PRO A 152 12.10 -11.10 5.98
C PRO A 152 12.04 -10.29 7.28
N ALA A 153 12.02 -8.96 7.20
CA ALA A 153 11.89 -8.09 8.37
C ALA A 153 10.45 -8.11 8.93
N LEU A 154 9.45 -8.07 8.06
CA LEU A 154 8.04 -8.21 8.42
C LEU A 154 7.79 -9.55 9.16
N LEU A 155 8.24 -10.66 8.60
CA LEU A 155 8.08 -11.98 9.23
C LEU A 155 8.78 -12.07 10.59
N ARG A 156 9.99 -11.52 10.72
CA ARG A 156 10.65 -11.44 12.05
C ARG A 156 9.83 -10.63 13.05
N THR A 157 9.20 -9.53 12.61
CA THR A 157 8.31 -8.74 13.47
C THR A 157 7.12 -9.58 13.92
N ALA A 158 6.45 -10.31 13.02
CA ALA A 158 5.34 -11.18 13.38
C ALA A 158 5.75 -12.26 14.37
N GLU A 159 6.88 -12.94 14.14
CA GLU A 159 7.43 -13.97 15.02
C GLU A 159 7.78 -13.44 16.42
N GLN A 160 8.36 -12.24 16.50
CA GLN A 160 8.78 -11.62 17.76
C GLN A 160 7.62 -11.05 18.59
N THR A 161 6.56 -10.57 17.91
CA THR A 161 5.44 -9.91 18.59
C THR A 161 4.23 -10.80 18.77
N GLY A 162 4.13 -11.89 18.03
CA GLY A 162 2.92 -12.73 17.95
C GLY A 162 1.77 -12.10 17.16
N GLU A 163 1.97 -10.90 16.58
CA GLU A 163 0.95 -10.13 15.90
C GLU A 163 1.17 -10.12 14.38
N PRO A 164 0.13 -10.21 13.56
CA PRO A 164 0.25 -10.18 12.12
C PRO A 164 0.90 -8.91 11.57
N VAL A 165 1.59 -9.06 10.44
CA VAL A 165 2.15 -7.99 9.61
C VAL A 165 1.45 -7.97 8.25
N ARG A 166 1.43 -6.83 7.57
CA ARG A 166 0.55 -6.62 6.41
C ARG A 166 1.28 -6.05 5.22
N ILE A 167 0.93 -6.54 4.05
CA ILE A 167 1.32 -6.00 2.75
C ILE A 167 0.05 -5.59 2.03
N ILE A 168 0.04 -4.37 1.50
CA ILE A 168 -1.03 -3.81 0.69
C ILE A 168 -0.41 -3.46 -0.66
N ASP A 169 -0.67 -4.26 -1.68
CA ASP A 169 -0.23 -4.00 -3.03
C ASP A 169 -1.28 -3.16 -3.76
N LEU A 170 -0.91 -1.95 -4.23
CA LEU A 170 -1.81 -1.13 -5.03
C LEU A 170 -1.97 -1.77 -6.41
N ASN A 171 -3.09 -2.45 -6.56
CA ASN A 171 -3.51 -3.11 -7.77
C ASN A 171 -4.53 -2.25 -8.56
N SER A 172 -5.13 -2.81 -9.59
CA SER A 172 -6.10 -2.17 -10.48
C SER A 172 -7.11 -3.18 -10.99
N GLY A 173 -8.30 -2.71 -11.32
CA GLY A 173 -9.25 -3.50 -12.10
C GLY A 173 -8.68 -3.99 -13.44
N SER A 174 -7.73 -3.24 -14.02
CA SER A 174 -7.01 -3.65 -15.23
C SER A 174 -6.16 -4.91 -15.05
N GLY A 175 -5.77 -5.26 -13.81
CA GLY A 175 -5.10 -6.52 -13.53
C GLY A 175 -6.02 -7.74 -13.57
N ALA A 176 -7.33 -7.53 -13.38
CA ALA A 176 -8.35 -8.59 -13.44
C ALA A 176 -8.99 -8.74 -14.83
N HIS A 177 -8.91 -7.71 -15.67
CA HIS A 177 -9.51 -7.64 -16.99
C HIS A 177 -8.53 -7.09 -18.02
N GLY A 178 -8.57 -7.58 -19.25
CA GLY A 178 -7.84 -6.96 -20.35
C GLY A 178 -8.31 -5.53 -20.61
N THR A 179 -7.36 -4.66 -20.96
CA THR A 179 -7.66 -3.28 -21.35
C THR A 179 -7.12 -3.00 -22.75
N PRO A 180 -7.86 -2.30 -23.60
CA PRO A 180 -7.38 -1.96 -24.93
C PRO A 180 -6.32 -0.85 -24.91
N ALA A 181 -6.19 -0.11 -23.83
CA ALA A 181 -5.37 1.10 -23.76
C ALA A 181 -3.97 0.88 -23.18
N HIS A 182 -3.84 0.05 -22.15
CA HIS A 182 -2.62 -0.11 -21.34
C HIS A 182 -2.33 -1.58 -21.06
N ALA A 183 -1.88 -2.29 -22.10
CA ALA A 183 -1.71 -3.75 -22.05
C ALA A 183 -0.64 -4.20 -21.05
N VAL A 184 0.50 -3.50 -21.01
CA VAL A 184 1.63 -3.85 -20.15
C VAL A 184 1.38 -3.45 -18.69
N TYR A 185 0.74 -2.31 -18.46
CA TYR A 185 0.23 -1.96 -17.13
C TYR A 185 -0.71 -3.04 -16.59
N ALA A 186 -1.69 -3.45 -17.41
CA ALA A 186 -2.62 -4.53 -17.03
C ALA A 186 -1.89 -5.84 -16.71
N ALA A 187 -0.92 -6.23 -17.55
CA ALA A 187 -0.09 -7.42 -17.32
C ALA A 187 0.73 -7.31 -16.03
N SER A 188 1.32 -6.12 -15.74
CA SER A 188 2.07 -5.88 -14.51
C SER A 188 1.19 -6.03 -13.27
N LYS A 189 -0.04 -5.50 -13.31
CA LYS A 189 -1.00 -5.60 -12.21
C LYS A 189 -1.58 -7.02 -12.07
N ALA A 190 -1.78 -7.74 -13.17
CA ALA A 190 -2.15 -9.16 -13.13
C ALA A 190 -1.05 -10.03 -12.47
N GLY A 191 0.23 -9.70 -12.74
CA GLY A 191 1.37 -10.37 -12.11
C GLY A 191 1.40 -10.27 -10.59
N LEU A 192 0.96 -9.13 -10.01
CA LEU A 192 0.92 -8.94 -8.55
C LEU A 192 -0.01 -9.95 -7.86
N PHE A 193 -1.16 -10.29 -8.45
CA PHE A 193 -2.05 -11.32 -7.90
C PHE A 193 -1.31 -12.65 -7.70
N ARG A 194 -0.45 -13.06 -8.65
CA ARG A 194 0.31 -14.32 -8.53
C ARG A 194 1.42 -14.24 -7.48
N ILE A 195 2.03 -13.06 -7.32
CA ILE A 195 2.99 -12.82 -6.24
C ILE A 195 2.29 -12.91 -4.89
N ALA A 196 1.13 -12.25 -4.73
CA ALA A 196 0.34 -12.28 -3.50
C ALA A 196 -0.07 -13.70 -3.10
N GLU A 197 -0.54 -14.53 -4.05
CA GLU A 197 -0.87 -15.93 -3.77
C GLU A 197 0.32 -16.70 -3.20
N SER A 198 1.51 -16.55 -3.78
CA SER A 198 2.73 -17.20 -3.27
C SER A 198 3.10 -16.71 -1.87
N LEU A 199 2.99 -15.40 -1.61
CA LEU A 199 3.24 -14.82 -0.28
C LEU A 199 2.27 -15.35 0.77
N VAL A 200 0.99 -15.49 0.42
CA VAL A 200 -0.04 -16.06 1.32
C VAL A 200 0.28 -17.52 1.64
N VAL A 201 0.57 -18.33 0.62
CA VAL A 201 0.87 -19.77 0.82
C VAL A 201 2.04 -19.99 1.78
N HIS A 202 3.10 -19.17 1.67
CA HIS A 202 4.32 -19.36 2.46
C HIS A 202 4.37 -18.52 3.75
N GLY A 203 3.56 -17.46 3.85
CA GLY A 203 3.66 -16.47 4.92
C GLY A 203 2.47 -16.44 5.88
N HIS A 204 1.29 -16.94 5.48
CA HIS A 204 0.06 -16.81 6.28
C HIS A 204 0.22 -17.38 7.69
N ASP A 205 0.71 -18.60 7.81
CA ASP A 205 0.92 -19.27 9.11
C ASP A 205 2.06 -18.66 9.92
N ARG A 206 2.88 -17.82 9.30
CA ARG A 206 3.92 -17.01 9.93
C ARG A 206 3.47 -15.59 10.27
N GLY A 207 2.17 -15.31 10.19
CA GLY A 207 1.57 -14.03 10.52
C GLY A 207 1.57 -13.00 9.39
N LEU A 208 1.88 -13.36 8.13
CA LEU A 208 1.80 -12.44 6.99
C LEU A 208 0.37 -12.36 6.45
N ARG A 209 -0.10 -11.14 6.22
CA ARG A 209 -1.36 -10.84 5.52
C ARG A 209 -1.06 -10.02 4.27
N VAL A 210 -1.66 -10.37 3.15
CA VAL A 210 -1.40 -9.73 1.85
C VAL A 210 -2.72 -9.35 1.20
N PHE A 211 -2.83 -8.12 0.73
CA PHE A 211 -4.05 -7.59 0.14
C PHE A 211 -3.76 -6.95 -1.20
N GLU A 212 -4.59 -7.25 -2.19
CA GLU A 212 -4.61 -6.60 -3.49
C GLU A 212 -5.66 -5.48 -3.46
N MET A 213 -5.23 -4.24 -3.32
CA MET A 213 -6.12 -3.10 -3.15
C MET A 213 -6.15 -2.23 -4.41
N ALA A 214 -7.32 -2.10 -5.04
CA ALA A 214 -7.51 -1.07 -6.06
C ALA A 214 -8.03 0.24 -5.43
N PRO A 215 -7.43 1.37 -5.77
CA PRO A 215 -7.87 2.68 -5.28
C PRO A 215 -9.16 3.19 -5.97
N GLY A 216 -9.70 2.45 -6.95
CA GLY A 216 -10.67 3.01 -7.88
C GLY A 216 -10.01 3.95 -8.88
N VAL A 217 -10.77 4.88 -9.46
CA VAL A 217 -10.23 5.91 -10.36
C VAL A 217 -10.20 7.24 -9.61
N VAL A 218 -9.06 7.54 -8.99
CA VAL A 218 -8.83 8.78 -8.24
C VAL A 218 -8.31 9.85 -9.18
N GLU A 219 -8.79 11.08 -9.03
CA GLU A 219 -8.26 12.22 -9.77
C GLU A 219 -6.80 12.50 -9.36
N SER A 220 -5.87 12.34 -10.28
CA SER A 220 -4.42 12.48 -10.06
C SER A 220 -3.72 12.90 -11.36
N ASP A 221 -2.44 13.29 -11.28
CA ASP A 221 -1.66 13.59 -12.49
C ASP A 221 -1.66 12.42 -13.47
N MET A 222 -1.57 11.19 -12.96
CA MET A 222 -1.60 9.96 -13.77
C MET A 222 -2.94 9.82 -14.51
N THR A 223 -4.07 9.89 -13.80
CA THR A 223 -5.39 9.67 -14.41
C THR A 223 -5.82 10.84 -15.32
N ARG A 224 -5.38 12.05 -15.02
CA ARG A 224 -5.60 13.22 -15.90
C ARG A 224 -4.79 13.16 -17.20
N SER A 225 -3.69 12.42 -17.24
CA SER A 225 -2.93 12.20 -18.47
C SER A 225 -3.48 11.08 -19.36
N MET A 226 -4.55 10.40 -18.93
CA MET A 226 -5.15 9.25 -19.61
C MET A 226 -6.45 9.69 -20.34
N PRO A 227 -6.46 9.80 -21.68
CA PRO A 227 -7.65 10.22 -22.47
C PRO A 227 -8.89 9.37 -22.17
N MET A 228 -8.73 8.10 -21.81
CA MET A 228 -9.86 7.24 -21.42
C MET A 228 -10.66 7.78 -20.23
N HIS A 229 -10.13 8.74 -19.47
CA HIS A 229 -10.78 9.34 -18.31
C HIS A 229 -11.31 10.76 -18.55
N ASP A 230 -11.15 11.34 -19.75
CA ASP A 230 -11.58 12.72 -20.09
C ASP A 230 -13.09 12.95 -19.88
N HIS A 231 -13.88 11.87 -19.92
CA HIS A 231 -15.33 11.93 -19.71
C HIS A 231 -15.72 12.06 -18.22
N ARG A 232 -14.79 11.91 -17.28
CA ARG A 232 -15.09 11.90 -15.84
C ARG A 232 -15.20 13.30 -15.27
N THR A 233 -16.22 13.49 -14.43
CA THR A 233 -16.48 14.76 -13.72
C THR A 233 -16.99 14.48 -12.32
N GLY A 234 -16.72 15.38 -11.38
CA GLY A 234 -17.33 15.34 -10.03
C GLY A 234 -17.27 13.96 -9.38
N ASP A 235 -18.44 13.39 -9.10
CA ASP A 235 -18.61 12.12 -8.38
C ASP A 235 -18.21 10.86 -9.20
N ASP A 236 -17.81 11.01 -10.45
CA ASP A 236 -17.25 9.91 -11.23
C ASP A 236 -15.87 9.46 -10.73
N TRP A 237 -15.19 10.32 -9.96
CA TRP A 237 -13.92 10.02 -9.35
C TRP A 237 -14.10 9.34 -8.00
N THR A 238 -13.24 8.38 -7.70
CA THR A 238 -13.19 7.80 -6.34
C THR A 238 -12.68 8.84 -5.35
N ASP A 239 -13.41 9.02 -4.25
CA ASP A 239 -12.99 9.90 -3.16
C ASP A 239 -11.64 9.43 -2.58
N PRO A 240 -10.60 10.29 -2.55
CA PRO A 240 -9.34 9.97 -1.91
C PRO A 240 -9.48 9.53 -0.45
N GLN A 241 -10.49 10.03 0.29
CA GLN A 241 -10.73 9.62 1.66
C GLN A 241 -11.16 8.14 1.73
N ALA A 242 -11.98 7.66 0.82
CA ALA A 242 -12.36 6.24 0.75
C ALA A 242 -11.14 5.33 0.52
N VAL A 243 -10.14 5.82 -0.25
CA VAL A 243 -8.87 5.08 -0.45
C VAL A 243 -8.06 5.02 0.85
N ALA A 244 -7.96 6.14 1.58
CA ALA A 244 -7.27 6.19 2.86
C ALA A 244 -7.94 5.29 3.91
N ASP A 245 -9.27 5.37 4.04
CA ASP A 245 -10.05 4.61 5.01
C ASP A 245 -9.91 3.10 4.77
N LEU A 246 -9.97 2.66 3.51
CA LEU A 246 -9.79 1.25 3.18
C LEU A 246 -8.37 0.77 3.53
N ALA A 247 -7.34 1.53 3.19
CA ALA A 247 -5.97 1.17 3.52
C ALA A 247 -5.71 1.12 5.04
N VAL A 248 -6.27 2.07 5.79
CA VAL A 248 -6.22 2.07 7.27
C VAL A 248 -6.94 0.85 7.84
N GLY A 249 -8.12 0.52 7.32
CA GLY A 249 -8.86 -0.70 7.72
C GLY A 249 -8.05 -1.98 7.48
N LEU A 250 -7.36 -2.08 6.34
CA LEU A 250 -6.46 -3.21 6.03
C LEU A 250 -5.23 -3.22 6.96
N ALA A 251 -4.65 -2.07 7.26
CA ALA A 251 -3.47 -1.96 8.12
C ALA A 251 -3.78 -2.22 9.61
N SER A 252 -5.02 -1.96 10.05
CA SER A 252 -5.45 -2.13 11.45
C SER A 252 -5.58 -3.58 11.90
N GLY A 253 -5.71 -4.52 10.97
CA GLY A 253 -5.98 -5.94 11.25
C GLY A 253 -7.44 -6.32 11.31
N GLN A 254 -8.36 -5.39 11.29
CA GLN A 254 -9.81 -5.66 11.29
C GLN A 254 -10.23 -6.49 10.07
N LEU A 255 -9.46 -6.42 8.99
CA LEU A 255 -9.78 -7.05 7.72
C LEU A 255 -8.83 -8.21 7.36
N ASP A 256 -8.13 -8.79 8.34
CA ASP A 256 -7.18 -9.89 8.11
C ASP A 256 -7.78 -11.12 7.43
N GLY A 257 -9.08 -11.36 7.60
CA GLY A 257 -9.81 -12.43 6.90
C GLY A 257 -9.92 -12.23 5.38
N TRP A 258 -9.60 -11.03 4.87
CA TRP A 258 -9.55 -10.73 3.44
C TRP A 258 -8.17 -10.96 2.83
N THR A 259 -7.22 -11.53 3.57
CA THR A 259 -5.88 -11.86 3.04
C THR A 259 -5.97 -12.72 1.77
N GLY A 260 -5.12 -12.42 0.79
CA GLY A 260 -5.11 -13.10 -0.52
C GLY A 260 -6.22 -12.65 -1.47
N ARG A 261 -6.96 -11.58 -1.16
CA ARG A 261 -8.13 -11.15 -1.93
C ARG A 261 -8.02 -9.72 -2.43
N TYR A 262 -8.77 -9.45 -3.49
CA TYR A 262 -8.90 -8.14 -4.11
C TYR A 262 -10.01 -7.33 -3.43
N VAL A 263 -9.69 -6.11 -3.04
CA VAL A 263 -10.62 -5.12 -2.49
C VAL A 263 -10.50 -3.80 -3.25
N ARG A 264 -11.57 -2.99 -3.29
CA ARG A 264 -11.60 -1.78 -4.12
C ARG A 264 -12.24 -0.61 -3.40
N ALA A 265 -11.51 0.47 -3.22
CA ALA A 265 -12.06 1.73 -2.71
C ALA A 265 -13.15 2.30 -3.63
N GLY A 266 -14.14 2.98 -3.04
CA GLY A 266 -15.32 3.46 -3.75
C GLY A 266 -16.40 2.40 -4.00
N VAL A 267 -16.10 1.12 -3.73
CA VAL A 267 -17.04 -0.01 -3.74
C VAL A 267 -17.09 -0.65 -2.36
N ASP A 268 -15.91 -0.95 -1.82
CA ASP A 268 -15.74 -1.55 -0.50
C ASP A 268 -15.45 -0.46 0.54
N THR A 269 -16.06 -0.60 1.70
CA THR A 269 -15.71 0.16 2.90
C THR A 269 -15.16 -0.80 3.96
N PRO A 270 -14.37 -0.34 4.94
CA PRO A 270 -13.95 -1.20 6.05
C PRO A 270 -15.11 -1.90 6.72
N GLN A 271 -16.24 -1.21 6.91
CA GLN A 271 -17.43 -1.78 7.52
C GLN A 271 -18.05 -2.88 6.66
N SER A 272 -18.25 -2.65 5.35
CA SER A 272 -18.85 -3.66 4.46
C SER A 272 -18.00 -4.92 4.36
N LEU A 273 -16.66 -4.77 4.39
CA LEU A 273 -15.73 -5.90 4.41
C LEU A 273 -15.76 -6.63 5.75
N ALA A 274 -15.81 -5.92 6.87
CA ALA A 274 -15.92 -6.53 8.20
C ALA A 274 -17.22 -7.34 8.34
N ASP A 275 -18.34 -6.80 7.86
CA ASP A 275 -19.64 -7.49 7.86
C ASP A 275 -19.61 -8.78 7.01
N ALA A 276 -18.95 -8.73 5.84
CA ALA A 276 -18.82 -9.87 4.96
C ALA A 276 -17.77 -10.92 5.42
N GLN A 277 -16.87 -10.55 6.31
CA GLN A 277 -15.77 -11.44 6.77
C GLN A 277 -16.28 -12.70 7.47
N SER A 278 -17.39 -12.61 8.17
CA SER A 278 -18.02 -13.76 8.84
C SER A 278 -18.51 -14.81 7.83
N ALA A 279 -19.11 -14.37 6.72
CA ALA A 279 -19.55 -15.25 5.63
C ALA A 279 -18.36 -15.92 4.91
N LEU A 280 -17.24 -15.19 4.76
CA LEU A 280 -15.98 -15.77 4.25
C LEU A 280 -15.45 -16.88 5.16
N ALA A 281 -15.39 -16.64 6.47
CA ALA A 281 -14.93 -17.61 7.46
C ALA A 281 -15.83 -18.86 7.53
N ALA A 282 -17.14 -18.70 7.33
CA ALA A 282 -18.09 -19.81 7.28
C ALA A 282 -18.04 -20.60 5.96
N GLY A 283 -17.28 -20.14 4.95
CA GLY A 283 -17.24 -20.76 3.63
C GLY A 283 -18.49 -20.49 2.77
N GLU A 284 -19.38 -19.63 3.20
CA GLU A 284 -20.64 -19.28 2.51
C GLU A 284 -20.39 -18.45 1.24
N ALA A 285 -19.29 -17.71 1.19
CA ALA A 285 -18.94 -16.84 0.09
C ALA A 285 -18.09 -17.50 -1.01
N GLY A 286 -17.86 -18.81 -0.96
CA GLY A 286 -16.96 -19.50 -1.89
C GLY A 286 -15.47 -19.20 -1.64
N ALA A 287 -14.62 -20.21 -1.81
CA ALA A 287 -13.18 -20.07 -1.50
C ALA A 287 -12.45 -19.11 -2.46
N ASP A 288 -12.95 -18.96 -3.68
CA ASP A 288 -12.35 -18.19 -4.77
C ASP A 288 -12.94 -16.77 -4.93
N VAL A 289 -13.81 -16.34 -4.01
CA VAL A 289 -14.39 -15.00 -4.11
C VAL A 289 -13.29 -13.92 -4.06
N ARG A 290 -13.30 -13.02 -5.05
CA ARG A 290 -12.33 -11.93 -5.21
C ARG A 290 -10.87 -12.36 -5.30
N THR A 291 -10.62 -13.57 -5.78
CA THR A 291 -9.31 -14.06 -6.20
C THR A 291 -9.23 -14.10 -7.72
N LEU A 292 -8.03 -13.96 -8.28
CA LEU A 292 -7.85 -14.09 -9.72
C LEU A 292 -7.67 -15.58 -10.09
N THR A 293 -8.69 -16.20 -10.64
CA THR A 293 -8.67 -17.60 -11.06
C THR A 293 -8.86 -17.73 -12.57
N LEU A 294 -8.14 -18.68 -13.18
CA LEU A 294 -8.42 -19.12 -14.56
C LEU A 294 -9.43 -20.27 -14.49
N ARG A 295 -10.54 -20.12 -15.21
CA ARG A 295 -11.45 -21.24 -15.45
C ARG A 295 -10.93 -22.05 -16.65
N MET A 296 -10.49 -23.27 -16.38
CA MET A 296 -10.22 -24.27 -17.43
C MET A 296 -11.47 -25.13 -17.59
N HIS A 297 -12.04 -25.10 -18.77
CA HIS A 297 -13.21 -25.92 -19.15
C HIS A 297 -12.75 -27.22 -19.76
#